data_3cf141766cedaa2ad97d8f011b028d60
#
_entry.id   3cf141766cedaa2ad97d8f011b028d60
#
_cell.length_a   1.000
_cell.length_b   1.000
_cell.length_c   1.000
_cell.angle_alpha   90.00
_cell.angle_beta   90.00
_cell.angle_gamma   90.00
#
_symmetry.space_group_name_H-M   'P 1'
#
loop_
_entity.id
_entity.type
_entity.pdbx_description
1 polymer ?
#
loop_
_entity_poly.entity_id
_entity_poly.type
_entity_poly.pdbx_seq_one_letter_code
_entity_poly.pdbx_strand_id
1 'polypeptide(L)'
;MDSWGNGMDSAALSLFLQGAALGISAAASPGPLQTLLISETLLGGSKRGARVTLAPLVTDAPIIALVLFVLHRVPPVFVQALGIAGGLFVLYLALGMWRQWCASADRDVEVTQGPSVGWSGLRRAVVLNWLNPNPYAFWLLVSGPILVAALGRSTLHGVAFLVGFYGIFVASMLVIVVLFDQARRLGPRVVRGLLLLSIVILVVFGALLIRQGWNVGA
;
A
#
# COMPACT_ATOMS: atom_id res chain seq x y z
N MET A 1 -41.92 2.41 -19.12
CA MET A 1 -41.04 1.22 -18.97
C MET A 1 -39.58 1.61 -18.66
N ASP A 2 -39.28 2.88 -18.32
CA ASP A 2 -37.90 3.44 -18.27
C ASP A 2 -37.38 3.78 -16.85
N SER A 3 -38.08 3.39 -15.78
CA SER A 3 -37.64 3.72 -14.41
C SER A 3 -36.59 2.73 -13.82
N TRP A 4 -36.44 1.56 -14.41
CA TRP A 4 -35.53 0.52 -13.92
C TRP A 4 -34.07 0.74 -14.37
N GLY A 5 -33.84 1.31 -15.56
CA GLY A 5 -32.50 1.58 -16.07
C GLY A 5 -31.77 2.66 -15.28
N ASN A 6 -32.43 3.79 -15.03
CA ASN A 6 -31.81 4.95 -14.36
C ASN A 6 -31.48 4.68 -12.88
N GLY A 7 -32.23 3.81 -12.20
CA GLY A 7 -31.97 3.46 -10.81
C GLY A 7 -30.76 2.55 -10.63
N MET A 8 -30.54 1.63 -11.56
CA MET A 8 -29.38 0.73 -11.53
C MET A 8 -28.07 1.51 -11.86
N ASP A 9 -28.12 2.42 -12.81
CA ASP A 9 -26.95 3.23 -13.16
C ASP A 9 -26.55 4.19 -12.06
N SER A 10 -27.50 4.81 -11.37
CA SER A 10 -27.22 5.70 -10.24
C SER A 10 -26.63 4.97 -9.03
N ALA A 11 -27.07 3.73 -8.77
CA ALA A 11 -26.53 2.90 -7.69
C ALA A 11 -25.11 2.40 -8.00
N ALA A 12 -24.84 1.99 -9.23
CA ALA A 12 -23.51 1.60 -9.66
C ALA A 12 -22.53 2.80 -9.61
N LEU A 13 -22.97 3.98 -10.04
CA LEU A 13 -22.19 5.22 -9.94
C LEU A 13 -21.90 5.58 -8.47
N SER A 14 -22.88 5.46 -7.58
CA SER A 14 -22.70 5.70 -6.15
C SER A 14 -21.63 4.77 -5.55
N LEU A 15 -21.65 3.48 -5.90
CA LEU A 15 -20.66 2.50 -5.45
C LEU A 15 -19.28 2.76 -6.04
N PHE A 16 -19.19 3.15 -7.30
CA PHE A 16 -17.94 3.60 -7.90
C PHE A 16 -17.35 4.79 -7.14
N LEU A 17 -18.16 5.81 -6.83
CA LEU A 17 -17.71 6.99 -6.08
C LEU A 17 -17.30 6.64 -4.64
N GLN A 18 -18.01 5.73 -3.97
CA GLN A 18 -17.61 5.22 -2.66
C GLN A 18 -16.26 4.49 -2.74
N GLY A 19 -16.10 3.62 -3.73
CA GLY A 19 -14.82 2.96 -3.99
C GLY A 19 -13.69 3.96 -4.23
N ALA A 20 -13.95 4.96 -5.07
CA ALA A 20 -13.00 6.03 -5.38
C ALA A 20 -12.57 6.82 -4.13
N ALA A 21 -13.53 7.21 -3.28
CA ALA A 21 -13.25 7.93 -2.03
C ALA A 21 -12.40 7.08 -1.06
N LEU A 22 -12.72 5.78 -0.93
CA LEU A 22 -11.93 4.85 -0.13
C LEU A 22 -10.55 4.60 -0.74
N GLY A 23 -10.43 4.57 -2.07
CA GLY A 23 -9.16 4.48 -2.78
C GLY A 23 -8.24 5.66 -2.51
N ILE A 24 -8.77 6.90 -2.51
CA ILE A 24 -8.01 8.10 -2.10
C ILE A 24 -7.57 7.96 -0.64
N SER A 25 -8.50 7.60 0.25
CA SER A 25 -8.21 7.46 1.68
C SER A 25 -7.11 6.42 1.95
N ALA A 26 -7.18 5.27 1.29
CA ALA A 26 -6.18 4.22 1.39
C ALA A 26 -4.81 4.69 0.84
N ALA A 27 -4.80 5.37 -0.31
CA ALA A 27 -3.58 5.92 -0.91
C ALA A 27 -2.98 7.06 -0.09
N ALA A 28 -3.78 7.85 0.60
CA ALA A 28 -3.34 8.95 1.46
C ALA A 28 -2.88 8.48 2.84
N SER A 29 -3.24 7.26 3.26
CA SER A 29 -2.88 6.74 4.59
C SER A 29 -1.38 6.47 4.69
N PRO A 30 -0.64 7.18 5.54
CA PRO A 30 0.78 6.95 5.70
C PRO A 30 1.02 5.53 6.24
N GLY A 31 1.95 4.81 5.62
CA GLY A 31 2.24 3.44 6.00
C GLY A 31 3.51 2.87 5.37
N PRO A 32 3.88 1.63 5.74
CA PRO A 32 5.11 1.00 5.22
C PRO A 32 5.14 0.90 3.70
N LEU A 33 4.02 0.59 3.06
CA LEU A 33 3.95 0.46 1.60
C LEU A 33 4.21 1.80 0.89
N GLN A 34 3.58 2.90 1.38
CA GLN A 34 3.81 4.23 0.83
C GLN A 34 5.25 4.69 1.04
N THR A 35 5.79 4.44 2.24
CA THR A 35 7.17 4.79 2.53
C THR A 35 8.15 4.03 1.62
N LEU A 36 7.87 2.75 1.34
CA LEU A 36 8.65 1.97 0.38
C LEU A 36 8.49 2.54 -1.05
N LEU A 37 7.28 2.90 -1.48
CA LEU A 37 7.00 3.51 -2.78
C LEU A 37 7.79 4.80 -2.97
N ILE A 38 7.76 5.69 -1.99
CA ILE A 38 8.51 6.95 -1.98
C ILE A 38 10.00 6.67 -2.09
N SER A 39 10.53 5.76 -1.27
CA SER A 39 11.94 5.40 -1.25
C SER A 39 12.41 4.80 -2.57
N GLU A 40 11.64 3.87 -3.14
CA GLU A 40 11.96 3.27 -4.44
C GLU A 40 11.91 4.31 -5.56
N THR A 41 11.02 5.32 -5.45
CA THR A 41 10.95 6.45 -6.38
C THR A 41 12.18 7.35 -6.25
N LEU A 42 12.55 7.71 -5.04
CA LEU A 42 13.73 8.57 -4.78
C LEU A 42 15.03 7.90 -5.21
N LEU A 43 15.17 6.59 -5.02
CA LEU A 43 16.37 5.82 -5.37
C LEU A 43 16.45 5.47 -6.86
N GLY A 44 15.33 5.22 -7.53
CA GLY A 44 15.33 4.66 -8.88
C GLY A 44 14.41 5.34 -9.89
N GLY A 45 13.81 6.48 -9.51
CA GLY A 45 12.92 7.27 -10.37
C GLY A 45 11.51 6.69 -10.51
N SER A 46 10.69 7.38 -11.30
CA SER A 46 9.27 7.09 -11.48
C SER A 46 8.99 5.67 -11.95
N LYS A 47 9.78 5.11 -12.85
CA LYS A 47 9.61 3.73 -13.34
C LYS A 47 9.73 2.69 -12.22
N ARG A 48 10.63 2.92 -11.26
CA ARG A 48 10.85 2.01 -10.13
C ARG A 48 9.72 2.17 -9.10
N GLY A 49 9.31 3.39 -8.78
CA GLY A 49 8.18 3.68 -7.92
C GLY A 49 6.85 3.13 -8.48
N ALA A 50 6.59 3.36 -9.77
CA ALA A 50 5.37 2.89 -10.41
C ALA A 50 5.17 1.37 -10.34
N ARG A 51 6.24 0.57 -10.31
CA ARG A 51 6.12 -0.90 -10.13
C ARG A 51 5.59 -1.26 -8.74
N VAL A 52 5.91 -0.47 -7.71
CA VAL A 52 5.43 -0.71 -6.34
C VAL A 52 3.91 -0.54 -6.25
N THR A 53 3.33 0.36 -7.06
CA THR A 53 1.86 0.58 -7.09
C THR A 53 1.07 -0.66 -7.53
N LEU A 54 1.73 -1.62 -8.17
CA LEU A 54 1.10 -2.88 -8.60
C LEU A 54 0.99 -3.91 -7.48
N ALA A 55 1.73 -3.74 -6.38
CA ALA A 55 1.75 -4.72 -5.30
C ALA A 55 0.35 -4.97 -4.70
N PRO A 56 -0.47 -3.96 -4.36
CA PRO A 56 -1.81 -4.19 -3.85
C PRO A 56 -2.72 -4.96 -4.82
N LEU A 57 -2.59 -4.73 -6.13
CA LEU A 57 -3.40 -5.47 -7.13
C LEU A 57 -3.13 -6.98 -7.08
N VAL A 58 -1.88 -7.36 -6.75
CA VAL A 58 -1.48 -8.77 -6.63
C VAL A 58 -1.86 -9.34 -5.26
N THR A 59 -1.69 -8.55 -4.20
CA THR A 59 -1.85 -9.03 -2.83
C THR A 59 -3.28 -8.95 -2.31
N ASP A 60 -4.04 -7.96 -2.74
CA ASP A 60 -5.37 -7.73 -2.20
C ASP A 60 -6.39 -8.76 -2.71
N ALA A 61 -6.22 -9.30 -3.92
CA ALA A 61 -7.13 -10.32 -4.44
C ALA A 61 -7.24 -11.55 -3.50
N PRO A 62 -6.15 -12.20 -3.07
CA PRO A 62 -6.22 -13.26 -2.07
C PRO A 62 -6.65 -12.76 -0.68
N ILE A 63 -6.30 -11.51 -0.28
CA ILE A 63 -6.77 -10.92 0.98
C ILE A 63 -8.30 -10.75 0.94
N ILE A 64 -8.84 -10.19 -0.14
CA ILE A 64 -10.28 -10.02 -0.32
C ILE A 64 -10.98 -11.39 -0.31
N ALA A 65 -10.46 -12.37 -1.06
CA ALA A 65 -11.01 -13.72 -1.06
C ALA A 65 -11.02 -14.31 0.36
N LEU A 66 -9.91 -14.22 1.09
CA LEU A 66 -9.81 -14.67 2.48
C LEU A 66 -10.84 -13.96 3.35
N VAL A 67 -10.94 -12.64 3.25
CA VAL A 67 -11.89 -11.83 4.02
C VAL A 67 -13.33 -12.19 3.69
N LEU A 68 -13.69 -12.36 2.42
CA LEU A 68 -15.04 -12.73 2.01
C LEU A 68 -15.44 -14.12 2.51
N PHE A 69 -14.50 -15.08 2.55
CA PHE A 69 -14.76 -16.45 3.04
C PHE A 69 -14.69 -16.58 4.56
N VAL A 70 -13.91 -15.74 5.24
CA VAL A 70 -13.57 -15.88 6.66
C VAL A 70 -14.02 -14.68 7.49
N LEU A 71 -14.86 -13.80 6.94
CA LEU A 71 -15.25 -12.50 7.51
C LEU A 71 -15.60 -12.53 9.02
N HIS A 72 -15.97 -13.70 9.57
CA HIS A 72 -16.36 -13.85 10.96
C HIS A 72 -15.40 -14.70 11.82
N ARG A 73 -14.23 -15.12 11.31
CA ARG A 73 -13.38 -16.12 11.99
C ARG A 73 -11.87 -15.89 11.86
N VAL A 74 -11.41 -14.63 11.72
CA VAL A 74 -9.95 -14.38 11.74
C VAL A 74 -9.44 -14.57 13.17
N PRO A 75 -8.62 -15.61 13.46
CA PRO A 75 -8.11 -15.83 14.80
C PRO A 75 -7.20 -14.66 15.21
N PRO A 76 -7.26 -14.19 16.48
CA PRO A 76 -6.35 -13.14 16.98
C PRO A 76 -4.87 -13.47 16.76
N VAL A 77 -4.50 -14.75 16.88
CA VAL A 77 -3.13 -15.26 16.64
C VAL A 77 -2.64 -14.94 15.22
N PHE A 78 -3.51 -14.94 14.20
CA PHE A 78 -3.13 -14.59 12.83
C PHE A 78 -2.77 -13.10 12.73
N VAL A 79 -3.56 -12.22 13.33
CA VAL A 79 -3.28 -10.77 13.36
C VAL A 79 -2.01 -10.47 14.15
N GLN A 80 -1.80 -11.17 15.26
CA GLN A 80 -0.57 -11.11 16.07
C GLN A 80 0.66 -11.50 15.24
N ALA A 81 0.62 -12.66 14.58
CA ALA A 81 1.72 -13.16 13.75
C ALA A 81 2.05 -12.21 12.60
N LEU A 82 1.03 -11.67 11.92
CA LEU A 82 1.20 -10.67 10.86
C LEU A 82 1.84 -9.38 11.40
N GLY A 83 1.39 -8.89 12.55
CA GLY A 83 1.94 -7.68 13.17
C GLY A 83 3.42 -7.84 13.50
N ILE A 84 3.81 -8.93 14.14
CA ILE A 84 5.20 -9.20 14.52
C ILE A 84 6.07 -9.44 13.28
N ALA A 85 5.68 -10.37 12.40
CA ALA A 85 6.45 -10.69 11.19
C ALA A 85 6.56 -9.49 10.25
N GLY A 86 5.45 -8.75 10.05
CA GLY A 86 5.42 -7.54 9.26
C GLY A 86 6.30 -6.43 9.83
N GLY A 87 6.24 -6.21 11.14
CA GLY A 87 7.08 -5.24 11.83
C GLY A 87 8.58 -5.56 11.71
N LEU A 88 8.98 -6.82 11.89
CA LEU A 88 10.36 -7.26 11.68
C LEU A 88 10.81 -7.07 10.23
N PHE A 89 9.95 -7.38 9.25
CA PHE A 89 10.25 -7.16 7.84
C PHE A 89 10.41 -5.67 7.50
N VAL A 90 9.57 -4.80 8.06
CA VAL A 90 9.70 -3.34 7.91
C VAL A 90 11.02 -2.83 8.48
N LEU A 91 11.44 -3.31 9.66
CA LEU A 91 12.73 -2.97 10.25
C LEU A 91 13.91 -3.47 9.40
N TYR A 92 13.79 -4.67 8.82
CA TYR A 92 14.77 -5.18 7.85
C TYR A 92 14.91 -4.26 6.62
N LEU A 93 13.78 -3.76 6.07
CA LEU A 93 13.80 -2.80 4.96
C LEU A 93 14.43 -1.47 5.37
N ALA A 94 14.10 -0.95 6.57
CA ALA A 94 14.68 0.26 7.11
C ALA A 94 16.21 0.15 7.25
N LEU A 95 16.70 -0.99 7.75
CA LEU A 95 18.14 -1.27 7.88
C LEU A 95 18.83 -1.31 6.50
N GLY A 96 18.21 -1.93 5.51
CA GLY A 96 18.71 -1.95 4.13
C GLY A 96 18.83 -0.55 3.53
N MET A 97 17.84 0.31 3.77
CA MET A 97 17.87 1.71 3.32
C MET A 97 18.90 2.53 4.09
N TRP A 98 19.03 2.32 5.40
CA TRP A 98 20.06 2.98 6.22
C TRP A 98 21.47 2.67 5.71
N ARG A 99 21.77 1.41 5.40
CA ARG A 99 23.06 1.01 4.83
C ARG A 99 23.35 1.73 3.50
N GLN A 100 22.36 1.85 2.63
CA GLN A 100 22.48 2.59 1.36
C GLN A 100 22.70 4.09 1.62
N TRP A 101 21.97 4.67 2.58
CA TRP A 101 22.10 6.07 2.96
C TRP A 101 23.50 6.38 3.51
N CYS A 102 24.07 5.52 4.36
CA CYS A 102 25.44 5.65 4.85
C CYS A 102 26.45 5.51 3.72
N ALA A 103 26.32 4.51 2.84
CA ALA A 103 27.25 4.29 1.72
C ALA A 103 27.24 5.44 0.70
N SER A 104 26.17 6.22 0.61
CA SER A 104 26.08 7.40 -0.25
C SER A 104 26.69 8.66 0.40
N ALA A 105 27.17 8.59 1.64
CA ALA A 105 27.80 9.72 2.33
C ALA A 105 29.24 9.98 1.85
N ASP A 106 29.95 8.91 1.46
CA ASP A 106 31.37 8.94 1.09
C ASP A 106 31.63 9.20 -0.41
N ARG A 107 30.60 9.33 -1.22
CA ARG A 107 30.75 9.57 -2.66
C ARG A 107 29.99 10.83 -3.01
N ASP A 108 30.70 11.78 -3.66
CA ASP A 108 30.06 12.90 -4.36
C ASP A 108 29.10 12.33 -5.40
N VAL A 109 27.90 12.43 -5.07
CA VAL A 109 26.70 11.69 -5.39
C VAL A 109 26.35 11.74 -6.87
N GLU A 110 26.77 10.78 -7.61
CA GLU A 110 25.78 10.10 -8.44
C GLU A 110 25.00 9.16 -7.49
N VAL A 111 23.69 9.36 -7.37
CA VAL A 111 22.79 8.37 -6.76
C VAL A 111 22.91 7.12 -7.64
N THR A 112 23.96 6.35 -7.38
CA THR A 112 24.24 5.12 -8.10
C THR A 112 23.03 4.25 -7.88
N GLN A 113 22.34 4.01 -8.97
CA GLN A 113 21.29 3.00 -9.06
C GLN A 113 21.80 1.76 -8.34
N GLY A 114 21.36 1.55 -7.10
CA GLY A 114 21.74 0.34 -6.37
C GLY A 114 21.40 -0.89 -7.23
N PRO A 115 22.18 -1.97 -7.16
CA PRO A 115 22.03 -3.12 -8.00
C PRO A 115 20.63 -3.69 -7.83
N SER A 116 19.90 -3.64 -8.88
CA SER A 116 18.63 -4.29 -9.21
C SER A 116 17.62 -3.33 -9.82
N VAL A 117 17.90 -2.95 -11.05
CA VAL A 117 16.89 -2.60 -12.03
C VAL A 117 16.09 -3.91 -12.26
N GLY A 118 15.08 -4.17 -11.47
CA GLY A 118 14.32 -5.40 -11.63
C GLY A 118 13.10 -5.46 -10.73
N TRP A 119 12.46 -6.59 -10.73
CA TRP A 119 11.29 -6.96 -9.93
C TRP A 119 11.50 -6.92 -8.41
N SER A 120 12.71 -6.59 -7.92
CA SER A 120 13.04 -6.58 -6.49
C SER A 120 12.20 -5.60 -5.68
N GLY A 121 11.92 -4.41 -6.20
CA GLY A 121 11.05 -3.43 -5.52
C GLY A 121 9.62 -3.92 -5.40
N LEU A 122 9.05 -4.49 -6.48
CA LEU A 122 7.73 -5.09 -6.45
C LEU A 122 7.66 -6.29 -5.50
N ARG A 123 8.66 -7.18 -5.51
CA ARG A 123 8.69 -8.32 -4.56
C ARG A 123 8.68 -7.86 -3.12
N ARG A 124 9.50 -6.86 -2.77
CA ARG A 124 9.50 -6.26 -1.42
C ARG A 124 8.14 -5.68 -1.06
N ALA A 125 7.50 -4.98 -1.99
CA ALA A 125 6.18 -4.40 -1.79
C ALA A 125 5.09 -5.48 -1.61
N VAL A 126 5.14 -6.57 -2.38
CA VAL A 126 4.22 -7.71 -2.25
C VAL A 126 4.38 -8.38 -0.88
N VAL A 127 5.63 -8.71 -0.49
CA VAL A 127 5.89 -9.33 0.82
C VAL A 127 5.49 -8.37 1.95
N LEU A 128 5.82 -7.08 1.83
CA LEU A 128 5.45 -6.06 2.80
C LEU A 128 3.94 -5.95 2.96
N ASN A 129 3.19 -5.92 1.85
CA ASN A 129 1.74 -5.78 1.90
C ASN A 129 1.07 -7.03 2.49
N TRP A 130 1.58 -8.23 2.22
CA TRP A 130 1.08 -9.46 2.82
C TRP A 130 1.36 -9.57 4.32
N LEU A 131 2.51 -9.07 4.79
CA LEU A 131 2.86 -9.07 6.21
C LEU A 131 2.27 -7.89 6.97
N ASN A 132 1.67 -6.93 6.26
CA ASN A 132 1.04 -5.76 6.88
C ASN A 132 -0.40 -6.09 7.29
N PRO A 133 -0.77 -5.95 8.57
CA PRO A 133 -2.13 -6.21 9.02
C PRO A 133 -3.16 -5.17 8.50
N ASN A 134 -2.71 -3.99 8.09
CA ASN A 134 -3.61 -2.90 7.69
C ASN A 134 -4.51 -3.24 6.49
N PRO A 135 -4.05 -3.84 5.38
CA PRO A 135 -4.92 -4.27 4.29
C PRO A 135 -6.00 -5.27 4.75
N TYR A 136 -5.65 -6.21 5.63
CA TYR A 136 -6.63 -7.16 6.18
C TYR A 136 -7.70 -6.45 7.01
N ALA A 137 -7.29 -5.55 7.91
CA ALA A 137 -8.22 -4.77 8.72
C ALA A 137 -9.11 -3.86 7.84
N PHE A 138 -8.53 -3.20 6.83
CA PHE A 138 -9.24 -2.35 5.90
C PHE A 138 -10.30 -3.12 5.09
N TRP A 139 -9.94 -4.29 4.55
CA TRP A 139 -10.87 -5.13 3.83
C TRP A 139 -11.88 -5.81 4.76
N LEU A 140 -11.48 -6.21 5.96
CA LEU A 140 -12.37 -6.86 6.92
C LEU A 140 -13.43 -5.90 7.46
N LEU A 141 -13.04 -4.68 7.83
CA LEU A 141 -13.87 -3.77 8.62
C LEU A 141 -14.57 -2.69 7.78
N VAL A 142 -14.00 -2.33 6.63
CA VAL A 142 -14.48 -1.18 5.83
C VAL A 142 -14.93 -1.61 4.45
N SER A 143 -14.02 -2.02 3.58
CA SER A 143 -14.31 -2.25 2.16
C SER A 143 -15.02 -3.57 1.90
N GLY A 144 -14.72 -4.63 2.68
CA GLY A 144 -15.32 -5.95 2.50
C GLY A 144 -16.84 -5.96 2.71
N PRO A 145 -17.38 -5.41 3.81
CA PRO A 145 -18.83 -5.31 3.99
C PRO A 145 -19.54 -4.56 2.86
N ILE A 146 -18.94 -3.48 2.35
CA ILE A 146 -19.48 -2.71 1.22
C ILE A 146 -19.45 -3.56 -0.06
N LEU A 147 -18.35 -4.27 -0.33
CA LEU A 147 -18.22 -5.15 -1.48
C LEU A 147 -19.23 -6.30 -1.43
N VAL A 148 -19.42 -6.94 -0.27
CA VAL A 148 -20.42 -8.00 -0.08
C VAL A 148 -21.83 -7.48 -0.37
N ALA A 149 -22.18 -6.32 0.18
CA ALA A 149 -23.47 -5.69 -0.06
C ALA A 149 -23.66 -5.30 -1.54
N ALA A 150 -22.61 -4.83 -2.21
CA ALA A 150 -22.61 -4.50 -3.63
C ALA A 150 -22.80 -5.75 -4.50
N LEU A 151 -22.04 -6.82 -4.24
CA LEU A 151 -22.17 -8.11 -4.93
C LEU A 151 -23.53 -8.77 -4.70
N GLY A 152 -24.13 -8.60 -3.52
CA GLY A 152 -25.49 -9.05 -3.21
C GLY A 152 -26.56 -8.36 -4.06
N ARG A 153 -26.30 -7.15 -4.58
CA ARG A 153 -27.21 -6.49 -5.54
C ARG A 153 -27.01 -7.02 -6.95
N SER A 154 -25.79 -6.98 -7.46
CA SER A 154 -25.37 -7.60 -8.74
C SER A 154 -23.84 -7.58 -8.86
N THR A 155 -23.32 -8.41 -9.77
CA THR A 155 -21.90 -8.40 -10.13
C THR A 155 -21.43 -7.03 -10.64
N LEU A 156 -22.28 -6.32 -11.40
CA LEU A 156 -21.95 -4.98 -11.91
C LEU A 156 -21.66 -3.98 -10.77
N HIS A 157 -22.45 -4.01 -9.71
CA HIS A 157 -22.27 -3.14 -8.53
C HIS A 157 -20.96 -3.44 -7.79
N GLY A 158 -20.62 -4.73 -7.62
CA GLY A 158 -19.34 -5.13 -7.03
C GLY A 158 -18.15 -4.69 -7.89
N VAL A 159 -18.24 -4.89 -9.20
CA VAL A 159 -17.20 -4.45 -10.15
C VAL A 159 -17.07 -2.93 -10.16
N ALA A 160 -18.17 -2.18 -10.17
CA ALA A 160 -18.13 -0.72 -10.12
C ALA A 160 -17.40 -0.21 -8.87
N PHE A 161 -17.68 -0.81 -7.69
CA PHE A 161 -16.96 -0.48 -6.46
C PHE A 161 -15.46 -0.78 -6.56
N LEU A 162 -15.07 -1.97 -7.05
CA LEU A 162 -13.66 -2.35 -7.17
C LEU A 162 -12.90 -1.50 -8.18
N VAL A 163 -13.53 -1.19 -9.33
CA VAL A 163 -12.93 -0.32 -10.36
C VAL A 163 -12.75 1.10 -9.82
N GLY A 164 -13.74 1.64 -9.10
CA GLY A 164 -13.62 2.91 -8.41
C GLY A 164 -12.47 2.92 -7.41
N PHE A 165 -12.42 1.90 -6.56
CA PHE A 165 -11.38 1.77 -5.54
C PHE A 165 -9.98 1.65 -6.16
N TYR A 166 -9.73 0.63 -6.96
CA TYR A 166 -8.38 0.38 -7.48
C TYR A 166 -7.95 1.40 -8.54
N GLY A 167 -8.87 1.87 -9.37
CA GLY A 167 -8.58 2.89 -10.37
C GLY A 167 -8.05 4.17 -9.72
N ILE A 168 -8.75 4.67 -8.71
CA ILE A 168 -8.37 5.90 -8.02
C ILE A 168 -7.20 5.66 -7.05
N PHE A 169 -7.15 4.52 -6.38
CA PHE A 169 -6.04 4.15 -5.51
C PHE A 169 -4.70 4.13 -6.28
N VAL A 170 -4.64 3.41 -7.40
CA VAL A 170 -3.43 3.34 -8.23
C VAL A 170 -3.09 4.70 -8.83
N ALA A 171 -4.10 5.45 -9.33
CA ALA A 171 -3.89 6.79 -9.83
C ALA A 171 -3.29 7.72 -8.75
N SER A 172 -3.82 7.68 -7.53
CA SER A 172 -3.30 8.46 -6.41
C SER A 172 -1.87 8.08 -6.03
N MET A 173 -1.55 6.78 -6.02
CA MET A 173 -0.17 6.31 -5.80
C MET A 173 0.77 6.78 -6.92
N LEU A 174 0.33 6.77 -8.17
CA LEU A 174 1.12 7.30 -9.29
C LEU A 174 1.36 8.81 -9.18
N VAL A 175 0.38 9.58 -8.67
CA VAL A 175 0.59 11.00 -8.36
C VAL A 175 1.70 11.17 -7.34
N ILE A 176 1.70 10.36 -6.26
CA ILE A 176 2.78 10.37 -5.26
C ILE A 176 4.14 10.07 -5.94
N VAL A 177 4.20 9.06 -6.81
CA VAL A 177 5.41 8.73 -7.57
C VAL A 177 5.91 9.93 -8.37
N VAL A 178 5.03 10.60 -9.11
CA VAL A 178 5.39 11.78 -9.92
C VAL A 178 5.91 12.91 -9.05
N LEU A 179 5.25 13.19 -7.93
CA LEU A 179 5.66 14.25 -7.00
C LEU A 179 7.05 13.99 -6.43
N PHE A 180 7.33 12.75 -6.00
CA PHE A 180 8.63 12.40 -5.43
C PHE A 180 9.73 12.21 -6.48
N ASP A 181 9.40 11.84 -7.71
CA ASP A 181 10.35 11.86 -8.83
C ASP A 181 10.78 13.29 -9.19
N GLN A 182 9.85 14.25 -9.13
CA GLN A 182 10.19 15.68 -9.27
C GLN A 182 11.02 16.17 -8.09
N ALA A 183 10.67 15.81 -6.85
CA ALA A 183 11.45 16.17 -5.68
C ALA A 183 12.89 15.64 -5.75
N ARG A 184 13.12 14.49 -6.38
CA ARG A 184 14.45 13.95 -6.66
C ARG A 184 15.33 14.91 -7.46
N ARG A 185 14.75 15.72 -8.36
CA ARG A 185 15.46 16.68 -9.20
C ARG A 185 15.93 17.93 -8.44
N LEU A 186 15.45 18.15 -7.22
CA LEU A 186 15.86 19.26 -6.35
C LEU A 186 17.27 19.10 -5.76
N GLY A 187 17.89 17.95 -6.02
CA GLY A 187 19.28 17.70 -5.70
C GLY A 187 19.52 16.67 -4.58
N PRO A 188 20.78 16.25 -4.43
CA PRO A 188 21.15 15.13 -3.54
C PRO A 188 20.83 15.38 -2.08
N ARG A 189 20.92 16.63 -1.59
CA ARG A 189 20.62 16.98 -0.20
C ARG A 189 19.15 16.73 0.14
N VAL A 190 18.23 17.12 -0.77
CA VAL A 190 16.78 16.91 -0.60
C VAL A 190 16.47 15.41 -0.61
N VAL A 191 17.02 14.67 -1.58
CA VAL A 191 16.84 13.21 -1.66
C VAL A 191 17.34 12.52 -0.39
N ARG A 192 18.52 12.87 0.11
CA ARG A 192 19.05 12.31 1.36
C ARG A 192 18.19 12.62 2.56
N GLY A 193 17.66 13.85 2.67
CA GLY A 193 16.72 14.23 3.74
C GLY A 193 15.42 13.44 3.69
N LEU A 194 14.83 13.29 2.51
CA LEU A 194 13.59 12.53 2.30
C LEU A 194 13.80 11.03 2.56
N LEU A 195 14.95 10.46 2.17
CA LEU A 195 15.29 9.07 2.48
C LEU A 195 15.47 8.86 3.98
N LEU A 196 16.15 9.79 4.69
CA LEU A 196 16.28 9.71 6.13
C LEU A 196 14.91 9.76 6.82
N LEU A 197 14.03 10.67 6.39
CA LEU A 197 12.66 10.74 6.87
C LEU A 197 11.91 9.41 6.62
N SER A 198 12.06 8.82 5.44
CA SER A 198 11.47 7.52 5.12
C SER A 198 11.98 6.41 6.02
N ILE A 199 13.28 6.39 6.33
CA ILE A 199 13.88 5.41 7.25
C ILE A 199 13.27 5.55 8.65
N VAL A 200 13.19 6.79 9.17
CA VAL A 200 12.59 7.06 10.49
C VAL A 200 11.13 6.59 10.53
N ILE A 201 10.36 6.91 9.48
CA ILE A 201 8.96 6.47 9.38
C ILE A 201 8.87 4.93 9.38
N LEU A 202 9.71 4.23 8.61
CA LEU A 202 9.72 2.76 8.60
C LEU A 202 10.08 2.18 9.96
N VAL A 203 11.05 2.74 10.67
CA VAL A 203 11.42 2.28 12.02
C VAL A 203 10.25 2.45 12.99
N VAL A 204 9.59 3.61 12.96
CA VAL A 204 8.41 3.86 13.81
C VAL A 204 7.29 2.89 13.47
N PHE A 205 6.96 2.71 12.18
CA PHE A 205 5.91 1.76 11.78
C PHE A 205 6.27 0.32 12.14
N GLY A 206 7.51 -0.11 11.93
CA GLY A 206 7.97 -1.44 12.32
C GLY A 206 7.78 -1.70 13.81
N ALA A 207 8.18 -0.74 14.66
CA ALA A 207 8.00 -0.83 16.10
C ALA A 207 6.52 -0.84 16.51
N LEU A 208 5.67 0.00 15.86
CA LEU A 208 4.23 0.03 16.12
C LEU A 208 3.55 -1.29 15.72
N LEU A 209 3.91 -1.88 14.58
CA LEU A 209 3.36 -3.18 14.15
C LEU A 209 3.72 -4.30 15.12
N ILE A 210 4.97 -4.35 15.60
CA ILE A 210 5.38 -5.33 16.62
C ILE A 210 4.59 -5.13 17.90
N ARG A 211 4.46 -3.88 18.37
CA ARG A 211 3.68 -3.56 19.58
C ARG A 211 2.21 -3.96 19.42
N GLN A 212 1.59 -3.65 18.28
CA GLN A 212 0.20 -4.05 18.01
C GLN A 212 0.05 -5.56 18.02
N GLY A 213 0.96 -6.29 17.33
CA GLY A 213 0.94 -7.74 17.32
C GLY A 213 1.10 -8.32 18.74
N TRP A 214 1.96 -7.73 19.57
CA TRP A 214 2.14 -8.17 20.94
C TRP A 214 0.88 -7.99 21.80
N ASN A 215 0.21 -6.85 21.68
CA ASN A 215 -0.96 -6.51 22.49
C ASN A 215 -2.23 -7.30 22.11
N VAL A 216 -2.32 -7.87 20.91
CA VAL A 216 -3.46 -8.72 20.49
C VAL A 216 -3.41 -10.08 21.21
N GLY A 217 -2.25 -10.50 21.71
CA GLY A 217 -2.06 -11.77 22.40
C GLY A 217 -2.03 -11.67 23.94
N ALA A 218 -2.08 -10.46 24.47
CA ALA A 218 -2.18 -10.19 25.91
C ALA A 218 -3.60 -9.80 26.29
#